data_1be82c6f979612168f37668ff3e5bb45
#
_entry.id   1be82c6f979612168f37668ff3e5bb45
#
_cell.length_a   1.000
_cell.length_b   1.000
_cell.length_c   1.000
_cell.angle_alpha   90.00
_cell.angle_beta   90.00
_cell.angle_gamma   90.00
#
_symmetry.space_group_name_H-M   'P 1'
#
loop_
_entity.id
_entity.type
_entity.pdbx_description
1 polymer ?
#
loop_
_entity_poly.entity_id
_entity_poly.type
_entity_poly.pdbx_seq_one_letter_code
_entity_poly.pdbx_strand_id
1 'polypeptide(L)'
;MLRNKGCIFGFTFMAEGMNRKEPAMFCRSCGMPLVDDALFCPVCGAPVAPDQVAATQQPQPATQQYVPARRKRSKKPLIALAAVLAVAAGIGGGALFYFTQVATTPIDEKTFPDSGMRALVSTKYDTNGDGRISRDESKAVTSVELDGVTSTQGLGKVFPNVVSVESGGDKLVNLDLSGCGDLKTVDLNSASNVTVVNLDGCDDIEKLDLKNAQELKSIDLSGKKKLETLALPQDTKVSGIKDTQLDELWLPVSYEGTDKSDQYGDIYEIERDKNGYVTGYTTSVKQGGGMSYSVEHDESHRVSEIEETRAGGYVNINTFTYDAGGNVTRIDSDGDISDASSTTTFTYDADGKLIDKTTSAGYGESASTFVYQSGNLVTDTETSPANPRTVVYSYGYDKGRVTSFTTDSQGDTAGTRWTLTMGYEYDKDGNISRISPVAYDTHGNDYGSLSSSFAAVNYSYSDGKIDRIESERGGYAEFYYDEHGNLTSVDEYAGRGSDAEFEFEHEVEYRRYFCSKHEKNKPEEWIRLDAEYDVDHGSWSNDSDYGRECFARMYKLNPLAATPNPFLK
;
A
#
# COMPACT_ATOMS: atom_id res chain seq x y z
N MET A 1 2.48 56.59 -0.78
CA MET A 1 1.34 57.53 -0.71
C MET A 1 0.15 56.95 -1.46
N LEU A 2 -0.97 56.85 -0.75
CA LEU A 2 -2.36 56.67 -1.20
C LEU A 2 -2.74 55.27 -1.76
N ARG A 3 -3.35 54.41 -0.94
CA ARG A 3 -4.77 54.31 -0.50
C ARG A 3 -5.73 53.83 -1.61
N ASN A 4 -6.12 52.52 -1.49
CA ASN A 4 -7.41 52.06 -0.95
C ASN A 4 -8.68 52.24 -1.79
N LYS A 5 -9.36 51.14 -2.07
CA LYS A 5 -10.81 50.84 -1.87
C LYS A 5 -11.10 49.56 -2.67
N GLY A 6 -11.49 48.40 -2.22
CA GLY A 6 -12.62 48.16 -1.28
C GLY A 6 -13.93 48.01 -2.05
N CYS A 7 -14.27 46.80 -2.52
CA CYS A 7 -15.66 46.47 -2.89
C CYS A 7 -16.02 45.14 -2.26
N ILE A 8 -16.83 45.25 -1.19
CA ILE A 8 -17.60 44.20 -0.57
C ILE A 8 -18.84 43.99 -1.44
N PHE A 9 -19.03 42.82 -2.00
CA PHE A 9 -20.35 42.38 -2.48
C PHE A 9 -20.94 41.42 -1.47
N GLY A 10 -21.86 41.94 -0.67
CA GLY A 10 -22.76 41.16 0.13
C GLY A 10 -23.84 40.50 -0.73
N PHE A 11 -23.92 39.19 -0.69
CA PHE A 11 -25.10 38.46 -1.15
C PHE A 11 -25.98 38.17 0.03
N THR A 12 -27.10 38.88 0.06
CA THR A 12 -28.24 38.62 0.95
C THR A 12 -28.95 37.38 0.42
N PHE A 13 -28.88 36.27 1.13
CA PHE A 13 -29.75 35.12 0.88
C PHE A 13 -31.12 35.39 1.48
N MET A 14 -32.10 35.55 0.61
CA MET A 14 -33.51 35.45 0.99
C MET A 14 -33.81 34.01 1.37
N ALA A 15 -34.23 33.82 2.60
CA ALA A 15 -34.80 32.58 3.10
C ALA A 15 -36.20 32.38 2.54
N GLU A 16 -36.36 31.63 1.47
CA GLU A 16 -37.64 31.03 1.13
C GLU A 16 -37.81 29.74 1.91
N GLY A 17 -38.92 29.66 2.65
CA GLY A 17 -39.28 28.56 3.50
C GLY A 17 -39.50 27.26 2.72
N MET A 18 -38.53 26.35 2.77
CA MET A 18 -38.74 24.95 2.42
C MET A 18 -39.34 24.21 3.63
N ASN A 19 -40.61 23.90 3.50
CA ASN A 19 -41.34 22.99 4.35
C ASN A 19 -40.64 21.61 4.31
N ARG A 20 -39.78 21.33 5.29
CA ARG A 20 -39.15 20.01 5.44
C ARG A 20 -40.25 19.03 5.84
N LYS A 21 -40.72 18.23 4.89
CA LYS A 21 -41.37 16.96 5.21
C LYS A 21 -40.35 16.10 5.94
N GLU A 22 -40.69 15.65 7.13
CA GLU A 22 -39.89 14.64 7.82
C GLU A 22 -39.80 13.38 6.93
N PRO A 23 -38.63 12.74 6.82
CA PRO A 23 -38.47 11.53 6.01
C PRO A 23 -39.32 10.41 6.59
N ALA A 24 -40.24 9.86 5.77
CA ALA A 24 -41.17 8.84 6.20
C ALA A 24 -40.55 7.41 6.25
N MET A 25 -39.37 7.22 5.72
CA MET A 25 -38.69 5.92 5.62
C MET A 25 -37.22 5.98 6.07
N PHE A 26 -36.74 4.86 6.62
CA PHE A 26 -35.35 4.69 7.00
C PHE A 26 -34.78 3.43 6.37
N CYS A 27 -33.51 3.46 5.98
CA CYS A 27 -32.80 2.30 5.46
C CYS A 27 -32.66 1.22 6.55
N ARG A 28 -33.10 0.01 6.26
CA ARG A 28 -33.01 -1.12 7.22
C ARG A 28 -31.58 -1.60 7.46
N SER A 29 -30.65 -1.30 6.54
CA SER A 29 -29.26 -1.73 6.65
C SER A 29 -28.40 -0.77 7.47
N CYS A 30 -28.63 0.57 7.35
CA CYS A 30 -27.77 1.57 8.02
C CYS A 30 -28.54 2.62 8.83
N GLY A 31 -29.89 2.58 8.88
CA GLY A 31 -30.71 3.51 9.67
C GLY A 31 -30.83 4.93 9.11
N MET A 32 -30.26 5.23 7.93
CA MET A 32 -30.34 6.57 7.32
C MET A 32 -31.75 6.88 6.81
N PRO A 33 -32.24 8.13 6.96
CA PRO A 33 -33.52 8.53 6.39
C PRO A 33 -33.48 8.50 4.87
N LEU A 34 -34.51 7.95 4.24
CA LEU A 34 -34.66 7.82 2.79
C LEU A 34 -35.72 8.85 2.31
N VAL A 35 -35.52 9.36 1.11
CA VAL A 35 -36.53 10.12 0.40
C VAL A 35 -37.58 9.18 -0.19
N ASP A 36 -38.82 9.65 -0.32
CA ASP A 36 -39.88 8.92 -0.98
C ASP A 36 -39.39 8.55 -2.42
N ASP A 37 -39.61 7.30 -2.84
CA ASP A 37 -39.18 6.75 -4.15
C ASP A 37 -37.69 6.36 -4.29
N ALA A 38 -36.91 6.31 -3.22
CA ALA A 38 -35.54 5.82 -3.28
C ALA A 38 -35.50 4.33 -3.61
N LEU A 39 -34.86 3.95 -4.72
CA LEU A 39 -34.63 2.56 -5.10
C LEU A 39 -33.43 1.94 -4.38
N PHE A 40 -32.48 2.77 -3.96
CA PHE A 40 -31.28 2.39 -3.22
C PHE A 40 -30.99 3.45 -2.12
N CYS A 41 -30.41 3.01 -1.01
CA CYS A 41 -29.93 3.91 0.01
C CYS A 41 -28.68 4.67 -0.48
N PRO A 42 -28.67 6.02 -0.44
CA PRO A 42 -27.55 6.80 -0.95
C PRO A 42 -26.27 6.70 -0.10
N VAL A 43 -26.36 6.12 1.10
CA VAL A 43 -25.23 6.03 2.05
C VAL A 43 -24.58 4.64 2.02
N CYS A 44 -25.38 3.56 1.96
CA CYS A 44 -24.83 2.19 2.02
C CYS A 44 -25.08 1.35 0.75
N GLY A 45 -25.71 1.92 -0.28
CA GLY A 45 -26.02 1.24 -1.53
C GLY A 45 -27.06 0.11 -1.44
N ALA A 46 -27.61 -0.16 -0.27
CA ALA A 46 -28.57 -1.24 -0.10
C ALA A 46 -29.86 -0.96 -0.88
N PRO A 47 -30.43 -1.96 -1.62
CA PRO A 47 -31.68 -1.78 -2.35
C PRO A 47 -32.85 -1.59 -1.38
N VAL A 48 -33.74 -0.66 -1.69
CA VAL A 48 -34.98 -0.43 -0.96
C VAL A 48 -36.06 -1.35 -1.53
N ALA A 49 -36.48 -2.33 -0.73
CA ALA A 49 -37.48 -3.29 -1.18
C ALA A 49 -38.85 -2.62 -1.37
N PRO A 50 -39.64 -3.01 -2.38
CA PRO A 50 -40.93 -2.36 -2.72
C PRO A 50 -42.01 -2.49 -1.64
N ASP A 51 -41.82 -3.29 -0.60
CA ASP A 51 -42.71 -3.45 0.55
C ASP A 51 -42.46 -2.45 1.69
N GLN A 52 -41.61 -1.46 1.49
CA GLN A 52 -41.35 -0.36 2.44
C GLN A 52 -42.28 0.85 2.25
N VAL A 53 -43.21 0.78 1.31
CA VAL A 53 -44.22 1.85 1.14
C VAL A 53 -45.33 1.70 2.19
N ALA A 54 -45.47 2.70 3.00
CA ALA A 54 -46.28 2.81 4.20
C ALA A 54 -47.60 2.02 4.21
N ALA A 55 -47.76 1.11 5.16
CA ALA A 55 -49.06 0.55 5.52
C ALA A 55 -49.71 1.43 6.58
N THR A 56 -50.70 2.20 6.17
CA THR A 56 -51.70 2.87 7.06
C THR A 56 -52.56 1.79 7.70
N GLN A 57 -52.68 1.81 9.00
CA GLN A 57 -53.48 0.86 9.79
C GLN A 57 -54.95 0.92 9.43
N GLN A 58 -55.55 -0.24 9.14
CA GLN A 58 -56.96 -0.51 9.34
C GLN A 58 -57.14 -1.91 9.96
N PRO A 59 -58.11 -2.11 10.87
CA PRO A 59 -58.21 -3.30 11.69
C PRO A 59 -58.85 -4.47 10.92
N GLN A 60 -58.24 -5.64 10.99
CA GLN A 60 -58.77 -6.87 10.44
C GLN A 60 -59.46 -7.74 11.47
N PRO A 61 -60.50 -8.50 11.05
CA PRO A 61 -61.23 -9.41 11.93
C PRO A 61 -60.48 -10.72 12.15
N ALA A 62 -60.66 -11.25 13.33
CA ALA A 62 -60.04 -12.46 13.84
C ALA A 62 -60.35 -13.72 13.02
N THR A 63 -59.33 -14.40 12.51
CA THR A 63 -59.40 -15.77 12.03
C THR A 63 -59.04 -16.75 13.15
N GLN A 64 -60.02 -17.63 13.41
CA GLN A 64 -59.88 -18.69 14.42
C GLN A 64 -58.81 -19.71 14.03
N GLN A 65 -57.83 -19.87 14.90
CA GLN A 65 -56.89 -21.01 14.84
C GLN A 65 -57.46 -22.23 15.56
N TYR A 66 -57.55 -23.33 14.84
CA TYR A 66 -57.89 -24.65 15.30
C TYR A 66 -56.92 -25.13 16.38
N VAL A 67 -57.37 -25.38 17.60
CA VAL A 67 -56.62 -25.95 18.70
C VAL A 67 -56.98 -27.42 18.86
N PRO A 68 -56.07 -28.40 18.76
CA PRO A 68 -56.39 -29.80 19.01
C PRO A 68 -56.58 -30.05 20.53
N ALA A 69 -57.60 -30.80 20.84
CA ALA A 69 -58.07 -31.12 22.17
C ALA A 69 -56.99 -31.80 23.04
N ARG A 70 -56.73 -31.18 24.17
CA ARG A 70 -55.80 -31.63 25.22
C ARG A 70 -56.48 -32.68 26.09
N ARG A 71 -56.03 -33.96 26.06
CA ARG A 71 -56.45 -35.00 27.01
C ARG A 71 -56.11 -34.60 28.45
N LYS A 72 -57.15 -34.59 29.29
CA LYS A 72 -57.01 -34.38 30.77
C LYS A 72 -56.26 -35.56 31.40
N ARG A 73 -55.06 -35.32 31.86
CA ARG A 73 -54.37 -36.22 32.81
C ARG A 73 -54.59 -35.74 34.24
N SER A 74 -54.94 -36.69 35.11
CA SER A 74 -55.29 -36.48 36.50
C SER A 74 -54.16 -35.88 37.32
N LYS A 75 -54.48 -34.85 38.10
CA LYS A 75 -53.56 -34.17 39.01
C LYS A 75 -53.56 -34.93 40.36
N LYS A 76 -52.54 -35.78 40.57
CA LYS A 76 -52.03 -36.21 41.89
C LYS A 76 -50.83 -37.17 41.56
N PRO A 77 -49.62 -37.00 42.05
CA PRO A 77 -49.08 -36.28 43.20
C PRO A 77 -47.95 -35.27 42.78
N LEU A 78 -48.31 -34.02 42.47
CA LEU A 78 -47.32 -33.02 42.09
C LEU A 78 -46.85 -32.13 43.26
N ILE A 79 -47.52 -32.21 44.45
CA ILE A 79 -47.17 -31.34 45.59
C ILE A 79 -45.89 -31.80 46.29
N ALA A 80 -45.65 -33.11 46.40
CA ALA A 80 -44.41 -33.63 47.02
C ALA A 80 -43.17 -33.43 46.14
N LEU A 81 -43.33 -33.51 44.80
CA LEU A 81 -42.22 -33.27 43.87
C LEU A 81 -41.90 -31.78 43.73
N ALA A 82 -42.93 -30.90 43.81
CA ALA A 82 -42.72 -29.44 43.78
C ALA A 82 -41.97 -28.94 45.02
N ALA A 83 -42.22 -29.53 46.21
CA ALA A 83 -41.46 -29.18 47.42
C ALA A 83 -40.01 -29.65 47.37
N VAL A 84 -39.74 -30.84 46.84
CA VAL A 84 -38.35 -31.33 46.64
C VAL A 84 -37.63 -30.57 45.55
N LEU A 85 -38.31 -30.22 44.44
CA LEU A 85 -37.72 -29.38 43.39
C LEU A 85 -37.54 -27.92 43.85
N ALA A 86 -38.40 -27.38 44.73
CA ALA A 86 -38.21 -26.04 45.29
C ALA A 86 -37.03 -26.00 46.26
N VAL A 87 -36.82 -27.05 47.07
CA VAL A 87 -35.65 -27.15 47.95
C VAL A 87 -34.37 -27.42 47.13
N ALA A 88 -34.43 -28.28 46.12
CA ALA A 88 -33.30 -28.49 45.21
C ALA A 88 -32.98 -27.27 44.35
N ALA A 89 -34.01 -26.55 43.88
CA ALA A 89 -33.83 -25.27 43.18
C ALA A 89 -33.33 -24.16 44.12
N GLY A 90 -33.75 -24.15 45.37
CA GLY A 90 -33.28 -23.22 46.40
C GLY A 90 -31.79 -23.47 46.75
N ILE A 91 -31.40 -24.73 46.94
CA ILE A 91 -30.01 -25.10 47.21
C ILE A 91 -29.17 -24.97 45.93
N GLY A 92 -29.68 -25.44 44.79
CA GLY A 92 -29.01 -25.31 43.51
C GLY A 92 -28.94 -23.87 43.01
N GLY A 93 -30.05 -23.11 43.18
CA GLY A 93 -30.09 -21.69 42.85
C GLY A 93 -29.24 -20.84 43.79
N GLY A 94 -29.23 -21.15 45.09
CA GLY A 94 -28.34 -20.50 46.06
C GLY A 94 -26.87 -20.84 45.82
N ALA A 95 -26.54 -22.13 45.52
CA ALA A 95 -25.20 -22.49 45.14
C ALA A 95 -24.80 -21.88 43.81
N LEU A 96 -25.67 -21.92 42.80
CA LEU A 96 -25.42 -21.27 41.52
C LEU A 96 -25.27 -19.75 41.66
N PHE A 97 -26.16 -19.09 42.47
CA PHE A 97 -26.07 -17.69 42.82
C PHE A 97 -24.76 -17.38 43.57
N TYR A 98 -24.39 -18.23 44.56
CA TYR A 98 -23.15 -18.11 45.29
C TYR A 98 -21.93 -18.25 44.34
N PHE A 99 -21.90 -19.31 43.52
CA PHE A 99 -20.82 -19.50 42.54
C PHE A 99 -20.78 -18.45 41.45
N THR A 100 -21.91 -17.84 41.09
CA THR A 100 -21.94 -16.81 40.03
C THR A 100 -21.74 -15.37 40.53
N GLN A 101 -22.09 -15.11 41.81
CA GLN A 101 -21.96 -13.75 42.40
C GLN A 101 -20.80 -13.64 43.40
N VAL A 102 -20.36 -14.77 44.00
CA VAL A 102 -19.35 -14.77 45.07
C VAL A 102 -18.01 -15.37 44.59
N ALA A 103 -17.94 -15.86 43.33
CA ALA A 103 -16.68 -16.31 42.79
C ALA A 103 -15.73 -15.08 42.59
N THR A 104 -14.73 -15.00 43.46
CA THR A 104 -13.73 -13.91 43.43
C THR A 104 -12.35 -14.50 43.18
N THR A 105 -11.51 -13.76 42.47
CA THR A 105 -10.11 -14.12 42.18
C THR A 105 -9.17 -13.34 43.08
N PRO A 106 -8.28 -13.97 43.86
CA PRO A 106 -7.35 -13.24 44.72
C PRO A 106 -6.32 -12.43 43.91
N ILE A 107 -5.94 -11.28 44.40
CA ILE A 107 -4.86 -10.47 43.87
C ILE A 107 -3.56 -10.90 44.55
N ASP A 108 -3.01 -12.04 44.13
CA ASP A 108 -1.83 -12.65 44.69
C ASP A 108 -0.77 -13.00 43.64
N GLU A 109 0.39 -13.46 44.06
CA GLU A 109 1.51 -13.81 43.20
C GLU A 109 1.20 -15.03 42.29
N LYS A 110 0.25 -15.87 42.66
CA LYS A 110 -0.17 -17.03 41.87
C LYS A 110 -1.06 -16.55 40.69
N THR A 111 -1.88 -15.56 40.92
CA THR A 111 -2.78 -14.99 39.92
C THR A 111 -2.06 -14.00 39.01
N PHE A 112 -1.31 -13.10 39.60
CA PHE A 112 -0.49 -12.09 38.93
C PHE A 112 0.95 -12.16 39.46
N PRO A 113 1.86 -12.86 38.80
CA PRO A 113 3.26 -12.98 39.28
C PRO A 113 3.98 -11.62 39.39
N ASP A 114 3.65 -10.67 38.51
CA ASP A 114 4.22 -9.35 38.52
C ASP A 114 3.69 -8.47 39.65
N SER A 115 4.59 -7.83 40.41
CA SER A 115 4.20 -6.97 41.53
C SER A 115 3.57 -5.65 41.07
N GLY A 116 4.02 -5.11 39.92
CA GLY A 116 3.44 -3.93 39.30
C GLY A 116 2.00 -4.21 38.87
N MET A 117 1.77 -5.40 38.27
CA MET A 117 0.42 -5.82 37.87
C MET A 117 -0.50 -5.97 39.09
N ARG A 118 -0.03 -6.58 40.19
CA ARG A 118 -0.81 -6.66 41.45
C ARG A 118 -1.16 -5.26 41.97
N ALA A 119 -0.19 -4.35 41.98
CA ALA A 119 -0.42 -2.96 42.43
C ALA A 119 -1.45 -2.24 41.55
N LEU A 120 -1.31 -2.38 40.22
CA LEU A 120 -2.25 -1.83 39.25
C LEU A 120 -3.67 -2.34 39.48
N VAL A 121 -3.83 -3.67 39.58
CA VAL A 121 -5.12 -4.33 39.76
C VAL A 121 -5.75 -3.94 41.08
N SER A 122 -4.99 -3.92 42.18
CA SER A 122 -5.48 -3.54 43.50
C SER A 122 -5.88 -2.05 43.58
N THR A 123 -5.21 -1.20 42.81
CA THR A 123 -5.48 0.26 42.87
C THR A 123 -6.61 0.69 41.95
N LYS A 124 -6.64 0.12 40.73
CA LYS A 124 -7.61 0.58 39.69
C LYS A 124 -8.86 -0.29 39.60
N TYR A 125 -8.80 -1.59 39.89
CA TYR A 125 -9.87 -2.55 39.57
C TYR A 125 -10.50 -3.27 40.77
N ASP A 126 -9.85 -3.32 41.92
CA ASP A 126 -10.42 -3.75 43.20
C ASP A 126 -11.18 -2.57 43.82
N THR A 127 -12.42 -2.40 43.42
CA THR A 127 -13.21 -1.22 43.75
C THR A 127 -13.71 -1.21 45.20
N ASN A 128 -13.82 -2.39 45.80
CA ASN A 128 -14.26 -2.56 47.18
C ASN A 128 -13.09 -2.74 48.18
N GLY A 129 -11.83 -2.88 47.68
CA GLY A 129 -10.62 -2.93 48.48
C GLY A 129 -10.48 -4.23 49.30
N ASP A 130 -11.09 -5.32 48.88
CA ASP A 130 -11.08 -6.60 49.63
C ASP A 130 -9.88 -7.51 49.27
N GLY A 131 -8.99 -7.05 48.35
CA GLY A 131 -7.82 -7.81 47.89
C GLY A 131 -8.17 -8.89 46.87
N ARG A 132 -9.33 -8.83 46.29
CA ARG A 132 -9.87 -9.82 45.35
C ARG A 132 -10.60 -9.12 44.20
N ILE A 133 -10.68 -9.78 43.09
CA ILE A 133 -11.49 -9.33 41.94
C ILE A 133 -12.77 -10.16 41.88
N SER A 134 -13.91 -9.53 42.10
CA SER A 134 -15.23 -10.11 41.90
C SER A 134 -15.54 -10.29 40.43
N ARG A 135 -16.57 -11.05 40.11
CA ARG A 135 -17.04 -11.23 38.74
C ARG A 135 -17.51 -9.90 38.09
N ASP A 136 -18.12 -9.01 38.88
CA ASP A 136 -18.62 -7.74 38.37
C ASP A 136 -17.49 -6.77 38.12
N GLU A 137 -16.48 -6.69 39.00
CA GLU A 137 -15.24 -5.95 38.78
C GLU A 137 -14.49 -6.47 37.54
N SER A 138 -14.33 -7.81 37.42
CA SER A 138 -13.72 -8.44 36.27
C SER A 138 -14.39 -8.05 34.94
N LYS A 139 -15.74 -8.06 34.91
CA LYS A 139 -16.51 -7.72 33.71
C LYS A 139 -16.50 -6.22 33.37
N ALA A 140 -16.32 -5.37 34.38
CA ALA A 140 -16.31 -3.93 34.22
C ALA A 140 -15.01 -3.44 33.54
N VAL A 141 -13.93 -4.24 33.56
CA VAL A 141 -12.65 -3.88 32.96
C VAL A 141 -12.67 -4.17 31.46
N THR A 142 -12.75 -3.12 30.65
CA THR A 142 -12.71 -3.17 29.19
C THR A 142 -11.46 -2.52 28.61
N SER A 143 -10.72 -1.74 29.43
CA SER A 143 -9.46 -1.09 29.05
C SER A 143 -8.45 -1.24 30.17
N VAL A 144 -7.20 -1.48 29.80
CA VAL A 144 -6.08 -1.60 30.74
C VAL A 144 -4.92 -0.73 30.28
N GLU A 145 -4.49 0.14 31.19
CA GLU A 145 -3.30 0.99 31.02
C GLU A 145 -2.16 0.43 31.89
N LEU A 146 -1.05 0.06 31.27
CA LEU A 146 0.01 -0.76 31.87
C LEU A 146 1.15 0.10 32.48
N ASP A 147 0.84 0.95 33.43
CA ASP A 147 1.83 1.76 34.12
C ASP A 147 2.58 0.96 35.19
N GLY A 148 3.92 0.95 35.10
CA GLY A 148 4.79 0.31 36.09
C GLY A 148 4.77 -1.20 36.12
N VAL A 149 4.14 -1.85 35.13
CA VAL A 149 4.01 -3.29 34.95
C VAL A 149 5.20 -3.84 34.17
N THR A 150 5.77 -4.98 34.60
CA THR A 150 6.83 -5.67 33.86
C THR A 150 6.30 -6.92 33.14
N SER A 151 5.19 -7.50 33.59
CA SER A 151 4.53 -8.64 32.95
C SER A 151 3.03 -8.59 33.13
N THR A 152 2.29 -8.84 32.06
CA THR A 152 0.81 -8.92 32.06
C THR A 152 0.28 -10.33 32.33
N GLN A 153 1.14 -11.28 32.69
CA GLN A 153 0.72 -12.66 32.95
C GLN A 153 -0.44 -12.73 33.94
N GLY A 154 -1.51 -13.43 33.55
CA GLY A 154 -2.75 -13.56 34.31
C GLY A 154 -3.85 -12.58 33.92
N LEU A 155 -3.55 -11.57 33.11
CA LEU A 155 -4.51 -10.53 32.69
C LEU A 155 -5.78 -11.14 32.09
N GLY A 156 -5.69 -11.87 30.98
CA GLY A 156 -6.86 -12.39 30.27
C GLY A 156 -7.62 -13.45 31.04
N LYS A 157 -6.96 -14.14 31.97
CA LYS A 157 -7.63 -15.09 32.88
C LYS A 157 -8.57 -14.38 33.84
N VAL A 158 -8.22 -13.18 34.29
CA VAL A 158 -8.99 -12.42 35.27
C VAL A 158 -9.92 -11.42 34.59
N PHE A 159 -9.49 -10.81 33.49
CA PHE A 159 -10.21 -9.78 32.76
C PHE A 159 -10.45 -10.17 31.29
N PRO A 160 -11.28 -11.20 31.02
CA PRO A 160 -11.47 -11.72 29.66
C PRO A 160 -12.18 -10.72 28.72
N ASN A 161 -12.87 -9.71 29.26
CA ASN A 161 -13.64 -8.71 28.50
C ASN A 161 -12.79 -7.48 28.13
N VAL A 162 -11.48 -7.51 28.31
CA VAL A 162 -10.60 -6.41 27.91
C VAL A 162 -10.65 -6.24 26.40
N VAL A 163 -10.98 -5.01 25.96
CA VAL A 163 -11.07 -4.60 24.55
C VAL A 163 -9.83 -3.82 24.12
N SER A 164 -9.25 -3.04 25.02
CA SER A 164 -8.03 -2.26 24.73
C SER A 164 -6.97 -2.41 25.81
N VAL A 165 -5.71 -2.46 25.37
CA VAL A 165 -4.52 -2.44 26.22
C VAL A 165 -3.60 -1.33 25.72
N GLU A 166 -3.23 -0.43 26.65
CA GLU A 166 -2.35 0.69 26.38
C GLU A 166 -1.19 0.70 27.38
N SER A 167 -0.05 1.23 27.00
CA SER A 167 1.10 1.34 27.90
C SER A 167 1.58 2.78 28.01
N GLY A 168 1.73 3.26 29.25
CA GLY A 168 2.34 4.52 29.58
C GLY A 168 3.83 4.44 29.91
N GLY A 169 4.51 3.27 29.84
CA GLY A 169 5.88 3.15 30.32
C GLY A 169 6.76 2.08 29.68
N ASP A 170 8.06 2.23 29.91
CA ASP A 170 9.15 1.41 29.36
C ASP A 170 9.50 0.15 30.18
N LYS A 171 8.76 -0.17 31.25
CA LYS A 171 9.09 -1.31 32.12
C LYS A 171 8.60 -2.65 31.62
N LEU A 172 7.65 -2.65 30.67
CA LEU A 172 7.02 -3.87 30.17
C LEU A 172 8.03 -4.71 29.39
N VAL A 173 8.18 -5.97 29.79
CA VAL A 173 9.08 -6.94 29.16
C VAL A 173 8.29 -8.12 28.56
N ASN A 174 7.29 -8.61 29.31
CA ASN A 174 6.47 -9.75 28.90
C ASN A 174 5.01 -9.33 28.73
N LEU A 175 4.56 -9.28 27.51
CA LEU A 175 3.17 -9.00 27.13
C LEU A 175 2.42 -10.32 26.92
N ASP A 176 1.81 -10.85 27.98
CA ASP A 176 0.94 -12.01 27.91
C ASP A 176 -0.53 -11.55 27.96
N LEU A 177 -1.19 -11.58 26.81
CA LEU A 177 -2.60 -11.24 26.63
C LEU A 177 -3.46 -12.48 26.41
N SER A 178 -2.89 -13.67 26.63
CA SER A 178 -3.59 -14.93 26.41
C SER A 178 -4.93 -14.96 27.16
N GLY A 179 -6.00 -15.31 26.43
CA GLY A 179 -7.35 -15.38 26.98
C GLY A 179 -8.14 -14.07 27.01
N CYS A 180 -7.59 -12.95 26.51
CA CYS A 180 -8.34 -11.72 26.26
C CYS A 180 -9.13 -11.87 24.94
N GLY A 181 -10.24 -12.63 24.97
CA GLY A 181 -10.99 -13.00 23.77
C GLY A 181 -11.67 -11.82 23.06
N ASP A 182 -12.03 -10.78 23.80
CA ASP A 182 -12.71 -9.58 23.26
C ASP A 182 -11.71 -8.47 22.86
N LEU A 183 -10.38 -8.75 22.94
CA LEU A 183 -9.33 -7.76 22.69
C LEU A 183 -9.30 -7.34 21.22
N LYS A 184 -9.40 -6.02 20.99
CA LYS A 184 -9.38 -5.39 19.66
C LYS A 184 -8.13 -4.56 19.43
N THR A 185 -7.69 -3.81 20.45
CA THR A 185 -6.62 -2.83 20.28
C THR A 185 -5.53 -3.02 21.30
N VAL A 186 -4.29 -3.06 20.83
CA VAL A 186 -3.07 -3.01 21.64
C VAL A 186 -2.24 -1.84 21.12
N ASP A 187 -2.02 -0.84 21.99
CA ASP A 187 -1.20 0.34 21.68
C ASP A 187 -0.10 0.48 22.74
N LEU A 188 1.08 -0.03 22.42
CA LEU A 188 2.26 -0.04 23.29
C LEU A 188 3.38 0.82 22.70
N ASN A 189 3.04 1.96 22.14
CA ASN A 189 3.99 2.83 21.45
C ASN A 189 5.11 3.42 22.33
N SER A 190 5.04 3.24 23.66
CA SER A 190 6.09 3.63 24.62
C SER A 190 6.86 2.45 25.24
N ALA A 191 6.50 1.20 24.92
CA ALA A 191 7.04 -0.01 25.55
C ALA A 191 8.28 -0.54 24.80
N SER A 192 9.45 0.08 25.01
CA SER A 192 10.69 -0.26 24.29
C SER A 192 11.33 -1.59 24.69
N ASN A 193 11.05 -2.11 25.88
CA ASN A 193 11.72 -3.29 26.44
C ASN A 193 10.93 -4.61 26.26
N VAL A 194 9.84 -4.63 25.49
CA VAL A 194 9.07 -5.85 25.24
C VAL A 194 9.89 -6.84 24.45
N THR A 195 10.07 -8.04 25.02
CA THR A 195 10.82 -9.14 24.41
C THR A 195 9.93 -10.33 24.03
N VAL A 196 8.78 -10.48 24.70
CA VAL A 196 7.85 -11.60 24.53
C VAL A 196 6.44 -11.07 24.38
N VAL A 197 5.73 -11.55 23.35
CA VAL A 197 4.32 -11.26 23.09
C VAL A 197 3.56 -12.56 22.93
N ASN A 198 2.51 -12.75 23.72
CA ASN A 198 1.60 -13.89 23.63
C ASN A 198 0.18 -13.38 23.38
N LEU A 199 -0.37 -13.73 22.21
CA LEU A 199 -1.72 -13.35 21.75
C LEU A 199 -2.67 -14.55 21.66
N ASP A 200 -2.38 -15.67 22.33
CA ASP A 200 -3.21 -16.86 22.28
C ASP A 200 -4.65 -16.59 22.73
N GLY A 201 -5.61 -16.89 21.86
CA GLY A 201 -7.03 -16.63 22.12
C GLY A 201 -7.49 -15.18 21.94
N CYS A 202 -6.63 -14.27 21.43
CA CYS A 202 -7.00 -12.91 21.03
C CYS A 202 -7.40 -12.89 19.54
N ASP A 203 -8.47 -13.61 19.18
CA ASP A 203 -8.82 -13.82 17.77
C ASP A 203 -9.53 -12.61 17.14
N ASP A 204 -9.99 -11.67 17.98
CA ASP A 204 -10.72 -10.48 17.58
C ASP A 204 -9.86 -9.21 17.47
N ILE A 205 -8.53 -9.36 17.61
CA ILE A 205 -7.60 -8.23 17.51
C ILE A 205 -7.66 -7.58 16.12
N GLU A 206 -7.84 -6.25 16.11
CA GLU A 206 -7.96 -5.41 14.91
C GLU A 206 -6.70 -4.53 14.72
N LYS A 207 -6.13 -4.04 15.84
CA LYS A 207 -4.96 -3.15 15.83
C LYS A 207 -3.90 -3.61 16.82
N LEU A 208 -2.63 -3.66 16.37
CA LEU A 208 -1.46 -3.96 17.19
C LEU A 208 -0.32 -2.98 16.87
N ASP A 209 0.00 -2.10 17.81
CA ASP A 209 1.13 -1.15 17.72
C ASP A 209 2.19 -1.49 18.76
N LEU A 210 3.32 -2.02 18.29
CA LEU A 210 4.53 -2.37 19.03
C LEU A 210 5.78 -1.74 18.40
N LYS A 211 5.63 -0.66 17.63
CA LYS A 211 6.70 -0.08 16.80
C LYS A 211 7.99 0.25 17.57
N ASN A 212 7.88 0.56 18.86
CA ASN A 212 9.02 0.90 19.70
C ASN A 212 9.60 -0.28 20.51
N ALA A 213 9.04 -1.48 20.37
CA ALA A 213 9.49 -2.70 21.06
C ALA A 213 10.79 -3.26 20.42
N GLN A 214 11.89 -2.51 20.46
CA GLN A 214 13.14 -2.81 19.75
C GLN A 214 13.79 -4.14 20.16
N GLU A 215 13.47 -4.66 21.33
CA GLU A 215 13.97 -5.94 21.84
C GLU A 215 13.13 -7.14 21.38
N LEU A 216 11.99 -6.91 20.67
CA LEU A 216 11.11 -7.97 20.19
C LEU A 216 11.71 -8.63 18.94
N LYS A 217 12.15 -9.90 19.08
CA LYS A 217 12.80 -10.64 17.99
C LYS A 217 11.84 -11.39 17.09
N SER A 218 10.67 -11.78 17.61
CA SER A 218 9.66 -12.48 16.81
C SER A 218 8.26 -12.33 17.38
N ILE A 219 7.26 -12.45 16.51
CA ILE A 219 5.85 -12.46 16.87
C ILE A 219 5.09 -13.46 15.99
N ASP A 220 4.11 -14.17 16.59
CA ASP A 220 3.20 -15.06 15.87
C ASP A 220 1.80 -14.43 15.78
N LEU A 221 1.36 -14.19 14.54
CA LEU A 221 0.05 -13.62 14.18
C LEU A 221 -0.89 -14.68 13.60
N SER A 222 -0.55 -15.98 13.74
CA SER A 222 -1.39 -17.06 13.24
C SER A 222 -2.80 -16.96 13.82
N GLY A 223 -3.81 -17.08 12.95
CA GLY A 223 -5.23 -17.01 13.33
C GLY A 223 -5.78 -15.60 13.61
N LYS A 224 -4.99 -14.53 13.50
CA LYS A 224 -5.42 -13.14 13.75
C LYS A 224 -6.16 -12.54 12.54
N LYS A 225 -7.29 -13.13 12.18
CA LYS A 225 -8.02 -12.87 10.93
C LYS A 225 -8.61 -11.47 10.79
N LYS A 226 -8.75 -10.76 11.91
CA LYS A 226 -9.30 -9.38 11.93
C LYS A 226 -8.22 -8.31 12.01
N LEU A 227 -6.94 -8.69 12.12
CA LEU A 227 -5.85 -7.73 12.24
C LEU A 227 -5.68 -6.97 10.92
N GLU A 228 -5.96 -5.67 10.97
CA GLU A 228 -5.94 -4.73 9.84
C GLU A 228 -4.96 -3.56 10.03
N THR A 229 -4.38 -3.43 11.23
CA THR A 229 -3.33 -2.45 11.51
C THR A 229 -2.23 -3.08 12.34
N LEU A 230 -1.00 -3.00 11.85
CA LEU A 230 0.19 -3.57 12.49
C LEU A 230 1.36 -2.58 12.39
N ALA A 231 2.01 -2.34 13.53
CA ALA A 231 3.26 -1.60 13.58
C ALA A 231 4.26 -2.37 14.46
N LEU A 232 5.41 -2.71 13.89
CA LEU A 232 6.49 -3.50 14.52
C LEU A 232 7.86 -2.87 14.24
N PRO A 233 8.88 -3.14 15.06
CA PRO A 233 10.27 -2.88 14.69
C PRO A 233 10.66 -3.63 13.40
N GLN A 234 11.55 -3.04 12.61
CA GLN A 234 11.92 -3.59 11.30
C GLN A 234 12.49 -5.01 11.38
N ASP A 235 13.31 -5.30 12.40
CA ASP A 235 14.02 -6.58 12.57
C ASP A 235 13.17 -7.69 13.23
N THR A 236 11.92 -7.42 13.58
CA THR A 236 11.05 -8.42 14.21
C THR A 236 10.61 -9.45 13.19
N LYS A 237 10.93 -10.74 13.40
CA LYS A 237 10.44 -11.83 12.54
C LYS A 237 8.95 -12.05 12.77
N VAL A 238 8.17 -12.08 11.68
CA VAL A 238 6.72 -12.25 11.73
C VAL A 238 6.34 -13.61 11.17
N SER A 239 5.52 -14.37 11.90
CA SER A 239 4.85 -15.57 11.39
C SER A 239 3.34 -15.36 11.38
N GLY A 240 2.61 -16.08 10.50
CA GLY A 240 1.16 -16.01 10.43
C GLY A 240 0.57 -14.76 9.75
N ILE A 241 1.37 -13.89 9.14
CA ILE A 241 0.89 -12.66 8.46
C ILE A 241 -0.17 -12.95 7.38
N LYS A 242 -0.05 -14.08 6.68
CA LYS A 242 -1.03 -14.52 5.67
C LYS A 242 -2.44 -14.74 6.22
N ASP A 243 -2.57 -15.00 7.51
CA ASP A 243 -3.85 -15.21 8.18
C ASP A 243 -4.54 -13.89 8.54
N THR A 244 -3.87 -12.77 8.47
CA THR A 244 -4.36 -11.42 8.77
C THR A 244 -5.02 -10.75 7.56
N GLN A 245 -5.48 -9.51 7.72
CA GLN A 245 -5.97 -8.64 6.65
C GLN A 245 -4.84 -7.80 6.00
N LEU A 246 -3.57 -8.16 6.26
CA LEU A 246 -2.41 -7.37 5.86
C LEU A 246 -1.51 -8.14 4.89
N ASP A 247 -0.96 -7.40 3.93
CA ASP A 247 0.20 -7.78 3.13
C ASP A 247 1.46 -7.20 3.77
N GLU A 248 2.54 -7.97 3.80
CA GLU A 248 3.87 -7.51 4.17
C GLU A 248 4.61 -7.08 2.91
N LEU A 249 5.08 -5.83 2.90
CA LEU A 249 5.76 -5.22 1.77
C LEU A 249 7.15 -4.74 2.20
N TRP A 250 8.15 -4.99 1.36
CA TRP A 250 9.48 -4.39 1.48
C TRP A 250 9.60 -3.32 0.41
N LEU A 251 9.64 -2.05 0.83
CA LEU A 251 9.61 -0.90 -0.07
C LEU A 251 10.90 -0.10 0.07
N PRO A 252 11.45 0.40 -1.06
CA PRO A 252 12.67 1.21 -1.02
C PRO A 252 12.43 2.51 -0.28
N VAL A 253 13.42 2.91 0.52
CA VAL A 253 13.42 4.18 1.29
C VAL A 253 14.61 5.06 0.96
N SER A 254 15.67 4.49 0.41
CA SER A 254 16.78 5.26 -0.13
C SER A 254 17.43 4.55 -1.31
N TYR A 255 18.06 5.34 -2.16
CA TYR A 255 18.95 4.91 -3.21
C TYR A 255 20.18 5.80 -3.18
N GLU A 256 21.35 5.22 -3.30
CA GLU A 256 22.61 5.93 -3.47
C GLU A 256 23.40 5.32 -4.61
N GLY A 257 23.74 6.14 -5.60
CA GLY A 257 24.68 5.79 -6.65
C GLY A 257 26.02 6.47 -6.39
N THR A 258 27.13 5.73 -6.50
CA THR A 258 28.45 6.25 -6.18
C THR A 258 29.48 5.79 -7.20
N ASP A 259 30.23 6.73 -7.79
CA ASP A 259 31.38 6.41 -8.64
C ASP A 259 32.60 6.00 -7.83
N LYS A 260 33.58 5.36 -8.49
CA LYS A 260 34.83 4.88 -7.85
C LYS A 260 35.64 5.95 -7.13
N SER A 261 35.40 7.24 -7.41
CA SER A 261 36.10 8.34 -6.75
C SER A 261 35.36 8.88 -5.53
N ASP A 262 34.13 8.40 -5.27
CA ASP A 262 33.20 8.91 -4.26
C ASP A 262 32.92 10.42 -4.40
N GLN A 263 33.04 10.95 -5.62
CA GLN A 263 32.81 12.37 -5.91
C GLN A 263 31.53 12.62 -6.70
N TYR A 264 31.08 11.63 -7.46
CA TYR A 264 29.90 11.73 -8.29
C TYR A 264 28.88 10.68 -7.86
N GLY A 265 27.63 11.06 -7.84
CA GLY A 265 26.56 10.13 -7.54
C GLY A 265 25.25 10.83 -7.26
N ASP A 266 24.19 10.08 -7.36
CA ASP A 266 22.82 10.51 -7.10
C ASP A 266 22.33 9.87 -5.81
N ILE A 267 21.69 10.66 -4.96
CA ILE A 267 21.09 10.21 -3.71
C ILE A 267 19.59 10.52 -3.77
N TYR A 268 18.78 9.51 -3.47
CA TYR A 268 17.34 9.65 -3.32
C TYR A 268 16.94 9.18 -1.92
N GLU A 269 16.21 10.01 -1.19
CA GLU A 269 15.62 9.65 0.09
C GLU A 269 14.11 9.70 -0.04
N ILE A 270 13.40 8.61 0.29
CA ILE A 270 11.97 8.47 0.10
C ILE A 270 11.29 8.44 1.46
N GLU A 271 10.40 9.40 1.66
CA GLU A 271 9.55 9.46 2.83
C GLU A 271 8.25 8.69 2.57
N ARG A 272 7.84 7.87 3.56
CA ARG A 272 6.62 7.07 3.47
C ARG A 272 5.79 7.19 4.75
N ASP A 273 4.48 7.09 4.59
CA ASP A 273 3.58 6.96 5.73
C ASP A 273 3.67 5.57 6.37
N LYS A 274 2.92 5.36 7.46
CA LYS A 274 2.91 4.09 8.20
C LYS A 274 2.43 2.88 7.38
N ASN A 275 1.69 3.10 6.30
CA ASN A 275 1.16 2.06 5.40
C ASN A 275 2.07 1.83 4.18
N GLY A 276 3.13 2.63 4.03
CA GLY A 276 4.11 2.54 2.96
C GLY A 276 3.88 3.48 1.78
N TYR A 277 2.82 4.30 1.76
CA TYR A 277 2.59 5.27 0.69
C TYR A 277 3.62 6.40 0.76
N VAL A 278 4.14 6.80 -0.42
CA VAL A 278 5.13 7.86 -0.51
C VAL A 278 4.49 9.20 -0.16
N THR A 279 5.04 9.92 0.79
CA THR A 279 4.60 11.27 1.18
C THR A 279 5.53 12.36 0.69
N GLY A 280 6.73 11.97 0.29
CA GLY A 280 7.71 12.86 -0.28
C GLY A 280 8.99 12.13 -0.65
N TYR A 281 9.86 12.80 -1.38
CA TYR A 281 11.22 12.33 -1.60
C TYR A 281 12.15 13.51 -1.91
N THR A 282 13.42 13.32 -1.66
CA THR A 282 14.46 14.26 -2.06
C THR A 282 15.41 13.61 -3.04
N THR A 283 15.90 14.40 -3.98
CA THR A 283 17.01 14.01 -4.84
C THR A 283 18.15 14.95 -4.60
N SER A 284 19.35 14.43 -4.51
CA SER A 284 20.57 15.23 -4.40
C SER A 284 21.70 14.58 -5.19
N VAL A 285 22.67 15.38 -5.59
CA VAL A 285 23.92 14.91 -6.18
C VAL A 285 25.07 15.20 -5.24
N LYS A 286 26.07 14.32 -5.16
CA LYS A 286 27.22 14.49 -4.24
C LYS A 286 27.94 15.82 -4.43
N GLN A 287 27.89 16.42 -5.62
CA GLN A 287 28.52 17.71 -5.90
C GLN A 287 27.69 18.95 -5.47
N GLY A 288 26.51 18.73 -4.91
CA GLY A 288 25.60 19.80 -4.50
C GLY A 288 24.53 20.12 -5.53
N GLY A 289 23.41 20.52 -5.04
CA GLY A 289 22.13 20.65 -5.76
C GLY A 289 21.19 19.52 -5.36
N GLY A 290 19.91 19.76 -5.56
CA GLY A 290 18.88 18.78 -5.23
C GLY A 290 17.49 19.35 -5.44
N MET A 291 16.53 18.46 -5.38
CA MET A 291 15.12 18.78 -5.49
C MET A 291 14.38 18.07 -4.36
N SER A 292 13.34 18.67 -3.86
CA SER A 292 12.42 18.01 -2.92
C SER A 292 11.04 17.91 -3.55
N TYR A 293 10.37 16.82 -3.24
CA TYR A 293 9.05 16.53 -3.74
C TYR A 293 8.14 16.22 -2.56
N SER A 294 6.95 16.83 -2.52
CA SER A 294 5.87 16.38 -1.66
C SER A 294 4.81 15.66 -2.51
N VAL A 295 4.18 14.65 -1.94
CA VAL A 295 3.23 13.78 -2.64
C VAL A 295 1.96 13.70 -1.85
N GLU A 296 0.85 14.10 -2.46
CA GLU A 296 -0.48 13.96 -1.91
C GLU A 296 -1.25 12.83 -2.58
N HIS A 297 -2.14 12.20 -1.83
CA HIS A 297 -3.00 11.12 -2.29
C HIS A 297 -4.48 11.46 -2.13
N ASP A 298 -5.30 10.94 -3.03
CA ASP A 298 -6.75 11.00 -2.90
C ASP A 298 -7.29 9.97 -1.87
N GLU A 299 -8.61 9.98 -1.65
CA GLU A 299 -9.28 9.05 -0.72
C GLU A 299 -9.11 7.56 -1.10
N SER A 300 -8.68 7.26 -2.32
CA SER A 300 -8.39 5.92 -2.84
C SER A 300 -6.90 5.59 -2.81
N HIS A 301 -6.09 6.37 -2.11
CA HIS A 301 -4.62 6.27 -2.04
C HIS A 301 -3.92 6.32 -3.42
N ARG A 302 -4.49 7.06 -4.40
CA ARG A 302 -3.81 7.35 -5.67
C ARG A 302 -3.14 8.71 -5.55
N VAL A 303 -1.98 8.87 -6.17
CA VAL A 303 -1.28 10.17 -6.22
C VAL A 303 -2.20 11.22 -6.83
N SER A 304 -2.56 12.26 -6.09
CA SER A 304 -3.39 13.38 -6.56
C SER A 304 -2.58 14.59 -6.97
N GLU A 305 -1.46 14.82 -6.29
CA GLU A 305 -0.58 15.96 -6.56
C GLU A 305 0.88 15.63 -6.21
N ILE A 306 1.80 16.14 -7.01
CA ILE A 306 3.23 16.15 -6.70
C ILE A 306 3.73 17.59 -6.84
N GLU A 307 4.21 18.17 -5.75
CA GLU A 307 4.91 19.45 -5.74
C GLU A 307 6.42 19.22 -5.78
N GLU A 308 7.08 19.71 -6.81
CA GLU A 308 8.54 19.71 -6.96
C GLU A 308 9.09 21.06 -6.56
N THR A 309 10.03 21.11 -5.63
CA THR A 309 10.77 22.33 -5.26
C THR A 309 12.23 22.17 -5.62
N ARG A 310 12.74 23.06 -6.45
CA ARG A 310 14.15 23.09 -6.89
C ARG A 310 15.00 24.04 -6.07
N ALA A 311 16.31 23.83 -6.10
CA ALA A 311 17.27 24.80 -5.57
C ALA A 311 17.02 26.19 -6.16
N GLY A 312 16.82 27.19 -5.28
CA GLY A 312 16.42 28.55 -5.70
C GLY A 312 14.94 28.87 -5.45
N GLY A 313 14.15 27.90 -4.98
CA GLY A 313 12.75 28.09 -4.58
C GLY A 313 11.77 28.08 -5.76
N TYR A 314 12.16 27.56 -6.93
CA TYR A 314 11.24 27.33 -8.03
C TYR A 314 10.35 26.14 -7.71
N VAL A 315 9.04 26.30 -7.92
CA VAL A 315 8.04 25.27 -7.65
C VAL A 315 7.38 24.83 -8.95
N ASN A 316 7.15 23.53 -9.09
CA ASN A 316 6.34 22.94 -10.16
C ASN A 316 5.33 21.97 -9.53
N ILE A 317 4.04 22.14 -9.84
CA ILE A 317 2.95 21.33 -9.29
C ILE A 317 2.38 20.48 -10.41
N ASN A 318 2.32 19.17 -10.19
CA ASN A 318 1.71 18.20 -11.09
C ASN A 318 0.43 17.66 -10.45
N THR A 319 -0.72 17.93 -11.05
CA THR A 319 -2.03 17.46 -10.55
C THR A 319 -2.55 16.33 -11.44
N PHE A 320 -3.02 15.25 -10.83
CA PHE A 320 -3.45 14.03 -11.51
C PHE A 320 -4.97 13.89 -11.51
N THR A 321 -5.53 13.53 -12.66
CA THR A 321 -6.95 13.20 -12.82
C THR A 321 -7.11 11.75 -13.27
N TYR A 322 -8.08 11.05 -12.71
CA TYR A 322 -8.32 9.63 -12.95
C TYR A 322 -9.73 9.37 -13.49
N ASP A 323 -9.87 8.31 -14.28
CA ASP A 323 -11.18 7.76 -14.65
C ASP A 323 -11.77 6.89 -13.51
N ALA A 324 -12.98 6.37 -13.73
CA ALA A 324 -13.64 5.48 -12.78
C ALA A 324 -12.93 4.11 -12.63
N GLY A 325 -12.11 3.72 -13.60
CA GLY A 325 -11.29 2.51 -13.58
C GLY A 325 -10.00 2.65 -12.77
N GLY A 326 -9.60 3.91 -12.47
CA GLY A 326 -8.34 4.24 -11.80
C GLY A 326 -7.19 4.56 -12.75
N ASN A 327 -7.43 4.69 -14.04
CA ASN A 327 -6.40 5.08 -15.00
C ASN A 327 -6.22 6.60 -14.98
N VAL A 328 -4.97 7.08 -15.06
CA VAL A 328 -4.66 8.51 -15.20
C VAL A 328 -5.16 9.00 -16.54
N THR A 329 -6.08 9.96 -16.55
CA THR A 329 -6.60 10.56 -17.80
C THR A 329 -5.97 11.91 -18.12
N ARG A 330 -5.40 12.60 -17.12
CA ARG A 330 -4.81 13.91 -17.29
C ARG A 330 -3.78 14.19 -16.21
N ILE A 331 -2.70 14.85 -16.61
CA ILE A 331 -1.72 15.47 -15.72
C ILE A 331 -1.60 16.94 -16.13
N ASP A 332 -1.86 17.85 -15.21
CA ASP A 332 -1.59 19.27 -15.38
C ASP A 332 -0.34 19.61 -14.60
N SER A 333 0.66 20.15 -15.29
CA SER A 333 1.91 20.66 -14.72
C SER A 333 1.88 22.17 -14.75
N ASP A 334 2.02 22.81 -13.60
CA ASP A 334 2.08 24.29 -13.47
C ASP A 334 3.35 24.69 -12.72
N GLY A 335 4.18 25.51 -13.34
CA GLY A 335 5.49 25.89 -12.81
C GLY A 335 5.73 27.40 -12.82
N ASP A 336 6.53 27.86 -11.86
CA ASP A 336 6.91 29.28 -11.71
C ASP A 336 7.70 29.86 -12.89
N ILE A 337 8.21 28.99 -13.79
CA ILE A 337 8.97 29.42 -14.96
C ILE A 337 7.98 29.56 -16.14
N SER A 338 8.00 30.68 -16.83
CA SER A 338 7.01 31.12 -17.80
C SER A 338 6.69 30.18 -18.98
N ASP A 339 7.43 29.10 -19.16
CA ASP A 339 7.21 28.09 -20.22
C ASP A 339 7.11 26.67 -19.67
N ALA A 340 6.97 26.51 -18.35
CA ALA A 340 6.97 25.20 -17.68
C ALA A 340 5.58 24.55 -17.59
N SER A 341 4.50 25.31 -17.84
CA SER A 341 3.16 24.76 -17.76
C SER A 341 2.86 23.86 -18.95
N SER A 342 2.38 22.65 -18.66
CA SER A 342 1.96 21.67 -19.67
C SER A 342 0.75 20.88 -19.22
N THR A 343 0.04 20.31 -20.19
CA THR A 343 -1.04 19.37 -19.94
C THR A 343 -0.77 18.10 -20.74
N THR A 344 -0.76 16.97 -20.05
CA THR A 344 -0.71 15.64 -20.69
C THR A 344 -2.06 14.95 -20.51
N THR A 345 -2.63 14.47 -21.60
CA THR A 345 -3.89 13.71 -21.61
C THR A 345 -3.64 12.29 -22.09
N PHE A 346 -4.41 11.35 -21.54
CA PHE A 346 -4.31 9.92 -21.82
C PHE A 346 -5.67 9.38 -22.22
N THR A 347 -5.71 8.58 -23.28
CA THR A 347 -6.94 7.93 -23.78
C THR A 347 -6.74 6.42 -23.76
N TYR A 348 -7.76 5.69 -23.27
CA TYR A 348 -7.73 4.24 -23.13
C TYR A 348 -8.81 3.59 -23.99
N ASP A 349 -8.56 2.36 -24.43
CA ASP A 349 -9.56 1.53 -25.06
C ASP A 349 -10.55 0.92 -24.02
N ALA A 350 -11.51 0.13 -24.50
CA ALA A 350 -12.52 -0.49 -23.63
C ALA A 350 -11.93 -1.55 -22.66
N ASP A 351 -10.74 -2.06 -22.94
CA ASP A 351 -10.01 -3.02 -22.11
C ASP A 351 -9.04 -2.33 -21.14
N GLY A 352 -9.01 -0.99 -21.11
CA GLY A 352 -8.17 -0.18 -20.24
C GLY A 352 -6.72 -0.03 -20.74
N LYS A 353 -6.45 -0.31 -22.01
CA LYS A 353 -5.12 -0.13 -22.61
C LYS A 353 -4.95 1.29 -23.13
N LEU A 354 -3.82 1.90 -22.84
CA LEU A 354 -3.47 3.23 -23.33
C LEU A 354 -3.35 3.20 -24.87
N ILE A 355 -4.13 4.03 -25.57
CA ILE A 355 -4.12 4.12 -27.03
C ILE A 355 -3.60 5.46 -27.54
N ASP A 356 -3.64 6.51 -26.71
CA ASP A 356 -3.17 7.84 -27.07
C ASP A 356 -2.65 8.59 -25.84
N LYS A 357 -1.56 9.35 -26.04
CA LYS A 357 -0.99 10.27 -25.05
C LYS A 357 -0.63 11.56 -25.78
N THR A 358 -1.17 12.69 -25.35
CA THR A 358 -0.88 14.00 -25.93
C THR A 358 -0.40 14.95 -24.83
N THR A 359 0.74 15.59 -25.06
CA THR A 359 1.29 16.63 -24.18
C THR A 359 1.29 17.96 -24.91
N SER A 360 0.57 18.93 -24.38
CA SER A 360 0.54 20.33 -24.86
C SER A 360 1.32 21.21 -23.89
N ALA A 361 2.31 21.93 -24.40
CA ALA A 361 3.15 22.86 -23.66
C ALA A 361 3.33 24.17 -24.43
N GLY A 362 3.91 25.19 -23.78
CA GLY A 362 4.12 26.52 -24.42
C GLY A 362 4.97 26.49 -25.70
N TYR A 363 5.82 25.48 -25.86
CA TYR A 363 6.67 25.27 -27.04
C TYR A 363 6.05 24.34 -28.11
N GLY A 364 4.85 23.84 -27.91
CA GLY A 364 4.13 22.99 -28.87
C GLY A 364 3.46 21.78 -28.25
N GLU A 365 2.97 20.89 -29.11
CA GLU A 365 2.29 19.65 -28.76
C GLU A 365 3.14 18.45 -29.20
N SER A 366 3.17 17.41 -28.38
CA SER A 366 3.70 16.11 -28.74
C SER A 366 2.64 15.03 -28.50
N ALA A 367 2.63 14.00 -29.31
CA ALA A 367 1.66 12.91 -29.21
C ALA A 367 2.33 11.54 -29.40
N SER A 368 1.84 10.55 -28.65
CA SER A 368 2.18 9.13 -28.81
C SER A 368 0.90 8.35 -29.06
N THR A 369 0.93 7.46 -30.06
CA THR A 369 -0.22 6.60 -30.41
C THR A 369 0.21 5.14 -30.31
N PHE A 370 -0.56 4.35 -29.57
CA PHE A 370 -0.26 2.95 -29.25
C PHE A 370 -1.22 2.01 -29.98
N VAL A 371 -0.68 1.00 -30.68
CA VAL A 371 -1.46 0.02 -31.42
C VAL A 371 -1.23 -1.38 -30.86
N TYR A 372 -2.32 -2.08 -30.55
CA TYR A 372 -2.29 -3.44 -30.01
C TYR A 372 -2.82 -4.46 -31.00
N GLN A 373 -2.20 -5.65 -31.03
CA GLN A 373 -2.66 -6.79 -31.79
C GLN A 373 -2.66 -8.03 -30.90
N SER A 374 -3.79 -8.73 -30.83
CA SER A 374 -3.96 -9.91 -29.96
C SER A 374 -3.57 -9.66 -28.50
N GLY A 375 -3.79 -8.43 -28.03
CA GLY A 375 -3.46 -8.03 -26.65
C GLY A 375 -2.06 -7.48 -26.46
N ASN A 376 -1.13 -7.64 -27.39
CA ASN A 376 0.23 -7.16 -27.34
C ASN A 376 0.39 -5.79 -28.01
N LEU A 377 1.21 -4.91 -27.43
CA LEU A 377 1.61 -3.64 -28.08
C LEU A 377 2.47 -3.97 -29.29
N VAL A 378 2.08 -3.55 -30.49
CA VAL A 378 2.83 -3.81 -31.72
C VAL A 378 3.52 -2.57 -32.30
N THR A 379 2.95 -1.38 -32.04
CA THR A 379 3.61 -0.11 -32.40
C THR A 379 3.29 0.97 -31.36
N ASP A 380 4.28 1.81 -31.14
CA ASP A 380 4.17 3.11 -30.50
C ASP A 380 4.72 4.14 -31.51
N THR A 381 3.96 5.19 -31.74
CA THR A 381 4.35 6.27 -32.68
C THR A 381 4.38 7.58 -31.95
N GLU A 382 5.57 8.18 -31.85
CA GLU A 382 5.78 9.49 -31.26
C GLU A 382 5.91 10.56 -32.34
N THR A 383 5.20 11.67 -32.15
CA THR A 383 5.26 12.84 -33.01
C THR A 383 5.47 14.11 -32.19
N SER A 384 6.30 15.03 -32.70
CA SER A 384 6.51 16.34 -32.08
C SER A 384 6.56 17.40 -33.16
N PRO A 385 5.51 18.21 -33.31
CA PRO A 385 5.47 19.29 -34.30
C PRO A 385 6.47 20.41 -34.04
N ALA A 386 6.84 20.65 -32.79
CA ALA A 386 7.85 21.65 -32.43
C ALA A 386 9.26 21.27 -32.92
N ASN A 387 9.51 20.00 -33.07
CA ASN A 387 10.68 19.40 -33.68
C ASN A 387 10.16 18.30 -34.62
N PRO A 388 9.90 18.58 -35.91
CA PRO A 388 9.14 17.69 -36.80
C PRO A 388 9.86 16.34 -37.01
N ARG A 389 9.89 15.57 -35.97
CA ARG A 389 10.44 14.24 -35.88
C ARG A 389 9.32 13.25 -35.58
N THR A 390 9.26 12.19 -36.34
CA THR A 390 8.41 11.04 -36.05
C THR A 390 9.29 9.86 -35.71
N VAL A 391 9.03 9.22 -34.58
CA VAL A 391 9.69 7.97 -34.18
C VAL A 391 8.61 6.91 -34.09
N VAL A 392 8.86 5.77 -34.74
CA VAL A 392 7.98 4.60 -34.67
C VAL A 392 8.77 3.46 -34.02
N TYR A 393 8.26 3.00 -32.91
CA TYR A 393 8.73 1.79 -32.24
C TYR A 393 7.85 0.63 -32.66
N SER A 394 8.45 -0.50 -33.05
CA SER A 394 7.72 -1.67 -33.50
C SER A 394 8.21 -2.92 -32.77
N TYR A 395 7.28 -3.73 -32.30
CA TYR A 395 7.57 -4.91 -31.49
C TYR A 395 7.16 -6.19 -32.24
N GLY A 396 8.07 -7.13 -32.41
CA GLY A 396 7.80 -8.46 -32.95
C GLY A 396 7.63 -9.48 -31.83
N TYR A 397 6.70 -10.43 -32.03
CA TYR A 397 6.38 -11.44 -31.02
C TYR A 397 6.42 -12.85 -31.56
N ASP A 398 6.88 -13.80 -30.74
CA ASP A 398 6.63 -15.24 -30.90
C ASP A 398 6.04 -15.79 -29.59
N LYS A 399 4.84 -16.43 -29.70
CA LYS A 399 4.13 -17.03 -28.55
C LYS A 399 3.93 -16.08 -27.36
N GLY A 400 3.71 -14.80 -27.63
CA GLY A 400 3.47 -13.76 -26.63
C GLY A 400 4.73 -13.17 -26.01
N ARG A 401 5.92 -13.57 -26.45
CA ARG A 401 7.21 -12.97 -26.04
C ARG A 401 7.73 -12.06 -27.13
N VAL A 402 8.31 -10.94 -26.75
CA VAL A 402 9.00 -10.01 -27.67
C VAL A 402 10.21 -10.70 -28.27
N THR A 403 10.32 -10.74 -29.59
CA THR A 403 11.47 -11.31 -30.28
C THR A 403 12.29 -10.27 -31.02
N SER A 404 11.71 -9.11 -31.27
CA SER A 404 12.41 -7.99 -31.88
C SER A 404 11.79 -6.66 -31.46
N PHE A 405 12.62 -5.66 -31.46
CA PHE A 405 12.26 -4.25 -31.25
C PHE A 405 12.92 -3.43 -32.35
N THR A 406 12.16 -2.60 -33.04
CA THR A 406 12.65 -1.74 -34.11
C THR A 406 12.31 -0.29 -33.81
N THR A 407 13.32 0.56 -33.77
CA THR A 407 13.17 2.01 -33.78
C THR A 407 13.32 2.52 -35.21
N ASP A 408 12.34 3.27 -35.71
CA ASP A 408 12.38 3.95 -37.00
C ASP A 408 12.21 5.45 -36.76
N SER A 409 13.28 6.19 -36.87
CA SER A 409 13.31 7.63 -36.62
C SER A 409 13.43 8.40 -37.93
N GLN A 410 12.45 9.27 -38.19
CA GLN A 410 12.46 10.22 -39.31
C GLN A 410 12.77 11.61 -38.76
N GLY A 411 13.88 12.21 -39.20
CA GLY A 411 14.32 13.54 -38.77
C GLY A 411 13.59 14.69 -39.45
N ASP A 412 13.77 15.89 -38.91
CA ASP A 412 13.25 17.16 -39.39
C ASP A 412 13.86 17.63 -40.73
N THR A 413 15.07 17.16 -41.04
CA THR A 413 15.74 17.46 -42.31
C THR A 413 15.25 16.50 -43.37
N ALA A 414 14.72 16.99 -44.46
CA ALA A 414 14.18 16.19 -45.56
C ALA A 414 15.18 15.12 -46.04
N GLY A 415 14.84 13.87 -45.81
CA GLY A 415 15.62 12.69 -46.21
C GLY A 415 16.51 12.06 -45.12
N THR A 416 16.51 12.58 -43.89
CA THR A 416 17.20 11.88 -42.80
C THR A 416 16.27 10.83 -42.18
N ARG A 417 16.67 9.57 -42.18
CA ARG A 417 15.97 8.46 -41.54
C ARG A 417 16.99 7.44 -41.06
N TRP A 418 16.76 6.88 -39.90
CA TRP A 418 17.51 5.71 -39.47
C TRP A 418 16.58 4.69 -38.84
N THR A 419 16.93 3.42 -38.99
CA THR A 419 16.25 2.30 -38.34
C THR A 419 17.26 1.43 -37.62
N LEU A 420 16.89 1.00 -36.42
CA LEU A 420 17.63 0.03 -35.63
C LEU A 420 16.70 -1.09 -35.23
N THR A 421 17.11 -2.34 -35.44
CA THR A 421 16.37 -3.51 -34.95
C THR A 421 17.26 -4.26 -33.97
N MET A 422 16.74 -4.49 -32.77
CA MET A 422 17.28 -5.35 -31.73
C MET A 422 16.54 -6.68 -31.70
N GLY A 423 17.26 -7.78 -31.53
CA GLY A 423 16.69 -9.11 -31.37
C GLY A 423 16.84 -9.61 -29.95
N TYR A 424 15.85 -10.36 -29.46
CA TYR A 424 15.79 -10.91 -28.11
C TYR A 424 15.86 -12.42 -28.14
N GLU A 425 16.76 -12.98 -27.35
CA GLU A 425 16.89 -14.41 -27.14
C GLU A 425 16.53 -14.75 -25.70
N TYR A 426 15.93 -15.92 -25.50
CA TYR A 426 15.45 -16.38 -24.19
C TYR A 426 16.12 -17.67 -23.78
N ASP A 427 16.35 -17.84 -22.49
CA ASP A 427 16.80 -19.11 -21.92
C ASP A 427 15.65 -20.15 -21.87
N LYS A 428 15.97 -21.35 -21.38
CA LYS A 428 14.99 -22.45 -21.21
C LYS A 428 13.87 -22.13 -20.23
N ASP A 429 14.11 -21.23 -19.28
CA ASP A 429 13.17 -20.86 -18.22
C ASP A 429 12.30 -19.66 -18.66
N GLY A 430 12.68 -19.03 -19.77
CA GLY A 430 11.94 -17.96 -20.40
C GLY A 430 12.38 -16.56 -20.04
N ASN A 431 13.54 -16.42 -19.41
CA ASN A 431 14.17 -15.15 -19.13
C ASN A 431 14.98 -14.69 -20.36
N ILE A 432 15.11 -13.38 -20.55
CA ILE A 432 15.95 -12.82 -21.62
C ILE A 432 17.39 -13.24 -21.36
N SER A 433 17.99 -13.97 -22.30
CA SER A 433 19.39 -14.40 -22.19
C SER A 433 20.34 -13.51 -22.98
N ARG A 434 19.84 -12.86 -24.05
CA ARG A 434 20.64 -11.99 -24.90
C ARG A 434 19.77 -10.98 -25.63
N ILE A 435 20.31 -9.77 -25.76
CA ILE A 435 19.77 -8.72 -26.63
C ILE A 435 20.88 -8.33 -27.58
N SER A 436 20.60 -8.28 -28.88
CA SER A 436 21.64 -8.01 -29.88
C SER A 436 21.13 -7.20 -31.05
N PRO A 437 21.94 -6.31 -31.64
CA PRO A 437 21.57 -5.61 -32.87
C PRO A 437 21.46 -6.63 -34.02
N VAL A 438 20.35 -6.60 -34.75
CA VAL A 438 20.04 -7.46 -35.89
C VAL A 438 20.16 -6.73 -37.20
N ALA A 439 19.68 -5.49 -37.27
CA ALA A 439 19.72 -4.66 -38.46
C ALA A 439 19.85 -3.19 -38.11
N TYR A 440 20.58 -2.48 -38.93
CA TYR A 440 20.67 -1.02 -38.89
C TYR A 440 20.74 -0.47 -40.32
N ASP A 441 19.95 0.58 -40.58
CA ASP A 441 19.92 1.27 -41.87
C ASP A 441 19.85 2.77 -41.67
N THR A 442 20.58 3.54 -42.47
CA THR A 442 20.53 4.99 -42.51
C THR A 442 20.28 5.50 -43.91
N HIS A 443 19.34 6.41 -44.06
CA HIS A 443 19.09 7.13 -45.30
C HIS A 443 19.46 8.60 -45.15
N GLY A 444 20.29 9.13 -46.03
CA GLY A 444 20.53 10.56 -46.18
C GLY A 444 21.78 11.16 -45.52
N ASN A 445 22.39 10.53 -44.53
CA ASN A 445 23.67 10.92 -43.94
C ASN A 445 24.51 9.68 -43.57
N ASP A 446 25.78 9.73 -43.88
CA ASP A 446 26.73 8.67 -43.54
C ASP A 446 27.15 8.78 -42.06
N TYR A 447 26.23 8.42 -41.18
CA TYR A 447 26.59 8.15 -39.78
C TYR A 447 27.27 6.77 -39.77
N GLY A 448 28.53 6.71 -40.00
CA GLY A 448 29.42 5.56 -40.13
C GLY A 448 28.88 4.20 -39.70
N SER A 449 29.45 3.12 -40.15
CA SER A 449 28.91 1.77 -39.90
C SER A 449 28.65 1.55 -38.41
N LEU A 450 27.39 1.47 -38.03
CA LEU A 450 26.92 1.29 -36.63
C LEU A 450 27.28 -0.07 -36.04
N SER A 451 27.90 -0.96 -36.83
CA SER A 451 28.56 -2.16 -36.26
C SER A 451 29.58 -1.82 -35.16
N SER A 452 30.00 -0.55 -35.08
CA SER A 452 30.87 -0.05 -34.02
C SER A 452 30.13 0.62 -32.85
N SER A 453 28.83 0.91 -32.93
CA SER A 453 28.09 1.66 -31.88
C SER A 453 27.17 0.79 -31.03
N PHE A 454 26.68 -0.34 -31.54
CA PHE A 454 25.82 -1.24 -30.79
C PHE A 454 26.48 -2.58 -30.53
N ALA A 455 26.46 -3.04 -29.29
CA ALA A 455 26.97 -4.35 -28.87
C ALA A 455 25.83 -5.22 -28.38
N ALA A 456 26.00 -6.51 -28.46
CA ALA A 456 25.08 -7.41 -27.77
C ALA A 456 25.35 -7.40 -26.26
N VAL A 457 24.29 -7.62 -25.53
CA VAL A 457 24.27 -7.69 -24.07
C VAL A 457 23.77 -9.08 -23.68
N ASN A 458 24.49 -9.76 -22.80
CA ASN A 458 24.16 -11.09 -22.31
C ASN A 458 23.69 -10.98 -20.85
N TYR A 459 22.66 -11.77 -20.50
CA TYR A 459 22.06 -11.83 -19.18
C TYR A 459 22.29 -13.20 -18.57
N SER A 460 22.69 -13.25 -17.32
CA SER A 460 22.74 -14.47 -16.53
C SER A 460 21.86 -14.36 -15.28
N TYR A 461 21.37 -15.51 -14.82
CA TYR A 461 20.40 -15.59 -13.73
C TYR A 461 20.85 -16.62 -12.70
N SER A 462 20.63 -16.29 -11.42
CA SER A 462 20.76 -17.20 -10.29
C SER A 462 19.46 -17.19 -9.50
N ASP A 463 18.89 -18.37 -9.22
CA ASP A 463 17.60 -18.52 -8.51
C ASP A 463 16.45 -17.67 -9.11
N GLY A 464 16.44 -17.52 -10.44
CA GLY A 464 15.41 -16.78 -11.17
C GLY A 464 15.54 -15.25 -11.14
N LYS A 465 16.64 -14.74 -10.58
CA LYS A 465 16.97 -13.31 -10.52
C LYS A 465 18.18 -13.02 -11.40
N ILE A 466 18.26 -11.81 -11.94
CA ILE A 466 19.43 -11.36 -12.70
C ILE A 466 20.63 -11.42 -11.76
N ASP A 467 21.67 -12.12 -12.19
CA ASP A 467 22.93 -12.28 -11.48
C ASP A 467 24.00 -11.37 -12.09
N ARG A 468 24.02 -11.28 -13.43
CA ARG A 468 24.97 -10.47 -14.15
C ARG A 468 24.43 -10.08 -15.52
N ILE A 469 24.77 -8.85 -15.93
CA ILE A 469 24.59 -8.36 -17.30
C ILE A 469 25.97 -8.01 -17.85
N GLU A 470 26.29 -8.47 -19.07
CA GLU A 470 27.62 -8.28 -19.67
C GLU A 470 27.50 -7.84 -21.13
N SER A 471 28.20 -6.74 -21.49
CA SER A 471 28.32 -6.25 -22.86
C SER A 471 29.46 -6.94 -23.62
N GLU A 472 29.24 -7.35 -24.87
CA GLU A 472 30.30 -7.90 -25.73
C GLU A 472 31.45 -6.94 -26.04
N ARG A 473 31.27 -5.64 -25.79
CA ARG A 473 32.32 -4.63 -25.90
C ARG A 473 33.22 -4.55 -24.69
N GLY A 474 32.78 -5.03 -23.59
CA GLY A 474 33.40 -4.92 -22.28
C GLY A 474 32.49 -4.17 -21.34
N GLY A 475 32.76 -4.32 -20.07
CA GLY A 475 31.86 -3.84 -19.00
C GLY A 475 30.79 -4.86 -18.66
N TYR A 476 30.47 -4.91 -17.38
CA TYR A 476 29.44 -5.77 -16.84
C TYR A 476 28.92 -5.17 -15.53
N ALA A 477 27.72 -5.63 -15.11
CA ALA A 477 27.16 -5.35 -13.79
C ALA A 477 26.81 -6.63 -13.07
N GLU A 478 27.03 -6.65 -11.77
CA GLU A 478 26.70 -7.72 -10.85
C GLU A 478 25.61 -7.26 -9.88
N PHE A 479 24.65 -8.16 -9.59
CA PHE A 479 23.41 -7.85 -8.87
C PHE A 479 23.36 -8.62 -7.57
N TYR A 480 23.07 -7.95 -6.46
CA TYR A 480 23.04 -8.52 -5.12
C TYR A 480 21.66 -8.34 -4.49
N TYR A 481 21.22 -9.37 -3.77
CA TYR A 481 19.87 -9.43 -3.22
C TYR A 481 19.88 -9.81 -1.74
N ASP A 482 18.95 -9.30 -0.97
CA ASP A 482 18.71 -9.68 0.41
C ASP A 482 17.98 -11.02 0.55
N GLU A 483 17.75 -11.47 1.80
CA GLU A 483 17.02 -12.70 2.12
C GLU A 483 15.54 -12.67 1.71
N HIS A 484 14.97 -11.48 1.47
CA HIS A 484 13.59 -11.27 1.01
C HIS A 484 13.49 -11.23 -0.52
N GLY A 485 14.63 -11.15 -1.19
CA GLY A 485 14.71 -11.10 -2.63
C GLY A 485 14.68 -9.71 -3.23
N ASN A 486 14.81 -8.69 -2.42
CA ASN A 486 14.95 -7.32 -2.88
C ASN A 486 16.38 -7.09 -3.37
N LEU A 487 16.52 -6.32 -4.46
CA LEU A 487 17.81 -5.92 -4.97
C LEU A 487 18.44 -4.85 -4.06
N THR A 488 19.58 -5.17 -3.45
CA THR A 488 20.22 -4.27 -2.48
C THR A 488 21.38 -3.51 -3.08
N SER A 489 22.09 -4.10 -4.04
CA SER A 489 23.13 -3.34 -4.76
C SER A 489 23.37 -3.85 -6.18
N VAL A 490 23.98 -2.99 -6.99
CA VAL A 490 24.51 -3.29 -8.32
C VAL A 490 25.88 -2.69 -8.44
N ASP A 491 26.87 -3.52 -8.74
CA ASP A 491 28.26 -3.09 -8.99
C ASP A 491 28.54 -3.07 -10.49
N GLU A 492 28.98 -1.95 -11.00
CA GLU A 492 29.34 -1.77 -12.40
C GLU A 492 30.87 -1.80 -12.61
N TYR A 493 31.28 -2.47 -13.65
CA TYR A 493 32.67 -2.64 -14.02
C TYR A 493 32.91 -2.26 -15.49
N ALA A 494 33.91 -1.40 -15.75
CA ALA A 494 34.38 -1.12 -17.10
C ALA A 494 35.56 -2.05 -17.48
N GLY A 495 35.66 -2.42 -18.76
CA GLY A 495 36.72 -3.27 -19.26
C GLY A 495 36.30 -4.71 -19.51
N ARG A 496 37.25 -5.59 -19.84
CA ARG A 496 36.98 -6.99 -20.23
C ARG A 496 37.65 -7.98 -19.30
N GLY A 497 36.87 -8.96 -18.85
CA GLY A 497 37.42 -10.12 -18.11
C GLY A 497 38.17 -9.69 -16.86
N SER A 498 39.44 -10.21 -16.70
CA SER A 498 40.28 -9.91 -15.53
C SER A 498 40.84 -8.49 -15.47
N ASP A 499 40.69 -7.73 -16.54
CA ASP A 499 41.20 -6.35 -16.64
C ASP A 499 40.06 -5.34 -16.41
N ALA A 500 38.86 -5.81 -16.03
CA ALA A 500 37.75 -4.95 -15.68
C ALA A 500 38.01 -4.24 -14.35
N GLU A 501 37.80 -2.94 -14.34
CA GLU A 501 37.93 -2.08 -13.16
C GLU A 501 36.56 -1.69 -12.66
N PHE A 502 36.35 -1.66 -11.33
CA PHE A 502 35.17 -1.14 -10.70
C PHE A 502 34.96 0.34 -11.09
N GLU A 503 33.77 0.70 -11.47
CA GLU A 503 33.42 2.04 -11.94
C GLU A 503 32.35 2.71 -11.07
N PHE A 504 31.27 1.98 -10.73
CA PHE A 504 30.12 2.56 -10.05
C PHE A 504 29.42 1.52 -9.18
N GLU A 505 28.83 1.96 -8.08
CA GLU A 505 28.01 1.17 -7.18
C GLU A 505 26.65 1.85 -6.98
N HIS A 506 25.61 1.06 -6.98
CA HIS A 506 24.26 1.47 -6.66
C HIS A 506 23.81 0.70 -5.43
N GLU A 507 23.32 1.40 -4.43
CA GLU A 507 22.79 0.80 -3.20
C GLU A 507 21.34 1.20 -2.99
N VAL A 508 20.51 0.26 -2.52
CA VAL A 508 19.09 0.49 -2.21
C VAL A 508 18.79 -0.03 -0.81
N GLU A 509 18.27 0.83 0.05
CA GLU A 509 17.78 0.44 1.37
C GLU A 509 16.27 0.21 1.32
N TYR A 510 15.81 -0.89 1.94
CA TYR A 510 14.41 -1.26 2.04
C TYR A 510 13.94 -1.22 3.48
N ARG A 511 12.68 -0.85 3.68
CA ARG A 511 11.98 -0.99 4.96
C ARG A 511 10.69 -1.77 4.76
N ARG A 512 10.32 -2.48 5.83
CA ARG A 512 9.11 -3.27 5.88
C ARG A 512 7.92 -2.40 6.25
N TYR A 513 6.82 -2.59 5.52
CA TYR A 513 5.53 -1.97 5.75
C TYR A 513 4.42 -3.01 5.76
N PHE A 514 3.29 -2.68 6.38
CA PHE A 514 2.11 -3.52 6.39
C PHE A 514 0.95 -2.74 5.79
N CYS A 515 0.42 -3.24 4.68
CA CYS A 515 -0.66 -2.61 3.93
C CYS A 515 -1.90 -3.50 3.95
N SER A 516 -3.10 -2.92 4.00
CA SER A 516 -4.34 -3.69 3.93
C SER A 516 -4.46 -4.48 2.62
N LYS A 517 -4.85 -5.77 2.72
CA LYS A 517 -5.16 -6.61 1.55
C LYS A 517 -6.31 -6.07 0.71
N HIS A 518 -7.19 -5.28 1.31
CA HIS A 518 -8.38 -4.72 0.67
C HIS A 518 -8.10 -3.41 -0.08
N GLU A 519 -6.91 -2.82 0.12
CA GLU A 519 -6.51 -1.64 -0.65
C GLU A 519 -6.38 -2.01 -2.14
N LYS A 520 -7.08 -1.27 -3.00
CA LYS A 520 -7.00 -1.41 -4.46
C LYS A 520 -5.67 -0.90 -5.00
N ASN A 521 -5.24 0.22 -4.49
CA ASN A 521 -4.00 0.86 -4.87
C ASN A 521 -2.98 0.56 -3.78
N LYS A 522 -1.96 -0.22 -4.12
CA LYS A 522 -0.87 -0.55 -3.22
C LYS A 522 0.13 0.61 -3.17
N PRO A 523 0.91 0.72 -2.06
CA PRO A 523 1.99 1.68 -2.01
C PRO A 523 2.93 1.56 -3.21
N GLU A 524 3.36 2.69 -3.72
CA GLU A 524 4.18 2.76 -4.93
C GLU A 524 5.59 2.20 -4.69
N GLU A 525 6.01 1.31 -5.55
CA GLU A 525 7.41 0.97 -5.77
C GLU A 525 7.99 1.95 -6.79
N TRP A 526 8.54 3.06 -6.35
CA TRP A 526 9.03 4.09 -7.27
C TRP A 526 10.43 3.83 -7.79
N ILE A 527 11.17 2.96 -7.16
CA ILE A 527 12.43 2.46 -7.70
C ILE A 527 12.13 1.18 -8.46
N ARG A 528 12.10 1.27 -9.78
CA ARG A 528 12.00 0.10 -10.65
C ARG A 528 13.36 -0.23 -11.22
N LEU A 529 13.67 -1.51 -11.27
CA LEU A 529 14.67 -2.09 -12.14
C LEU A 529 14.16 -1.98 -13.58
N ASP A 530 14.48 -0.90 -14.26
CA ASP A 530 14.20 -0.74 -15.69
C ASP A 530 15.39 -1.22 -16.54
N ALA A 531 15.91 -2.43 -16.25
CA ALA A 531 16.85 -3.11 -17.16
C ALA A 531 16.29 -3.25 -18.57
N GLU A 532 14.97 -3.28 -18.67
CA GLU A 532 14.23 -3.36 -19.93
C GLU A 532 13.96 -2.00 -20.57
N TYR A 533 13.91 -0.92 -19.80
CA TYR A 533 13.56 0.42 -20.30
C TYR A 533 14.63 1.02 -21.20
N ASP A 534 15.90 0.80 -20.94
CA ASP A 534 16.99 1.36 -21.74
C ASP A 534 17.25 0.61 -23.03
N VAL A 535 16.87 -0.63 -23.09
CA VAL A 535 16.87 -1.39 -24.34
C VAL A 535 15.79 -0.85 -25.28
N ASP A 536 14.68 -0.37 -24.73
CA ASP A 536 13.50 0.11 -25.46
C ASP A 536 13.72 1.45 -26.16
N HIS A 537 14.53 2.35 -25.60
CA HIS A 537 14.62 3.73 -26.11
C HIS A 537 15.90 4.08 -26.88
N GLY A 538 16.79 3.11 -27.15
CA GLY A 538 17.84 3.21 -28.18
C GLY A 538 18.83 4.37 -28.06
N SER A 539 18.95 5.03 -26.91
CA SER A 539 19.96 6.09 -26.76
C SER A 539 21.31 5.50 -26.32
N TRP A 540 21.90 4.74 -27.20
CA TRP A 540 23.22 4.18 -27.04
C TRP A 540 24.25 5.15 -27.60
N SER A 541 24.77 6.08 -26.79
CA SER A 541 25.81 7.01 -27.24
C SER A 541 27.20 6.38 -27.18
N ASN A 542 28.05 6.84 -28.09
CA ASN A 542 29.42 6.37 -28.25
C ASN A 542 30.30 6.70 -27.03
N ASP A 543 31.19 5.79 -26.72
CA ASP A 543 32.35 5.82 -25.83
C ASP A 543 32.15 5.32 -24.40
N SER A 544 33.23 4.77 -23.88
CA SER A 544 33.65 4.31 -22.55
C SER A 544 32.73 4.44 -21.31
N ASP A 545 31.63 5.18 -21.40
CA ASP A 545 30.57 5.35 -20.40
C ASP A 545 29.38 4.38 -20.58
N TYR A 546 29.56 3.38 -21.42
CA TYR A 546 28.49 2.48 -21.88
C TYR A 546 27.84 1.65 -20.75
N GLY A 547 28.62 1.24 -19.78
CA GLY A 547 28.13 0.61 -18.56
C GLY A 547 27.26 1.58 -17.74
N ARG A 548 27.74 2.79 -17.53
CA ARG A 548 27.06 3.80 -16.70
C ARG A 548 25.67 4.16 -17.20
N GLU A 549 25.48 4.40 -18.50
CA GLU A 549 24.18 4.79 -19.03
C GLU A 549 23.17 3.63 -19.02
N CYS A 550 23.61 2.40 -19.29
CA CYS A 550 22.73 1.23 -19.22
C CYS A 550 22.23 0.96 -17.81
N PHE A 551 23.06 1.15 -16.78
CA PHE A 551 22.77 0.74 -15.42
C PHE A 551 22.27 1.88 -14.54
N ALA A 552 22.75 3.11 -14.72
CA ALA A 552 22.23 4.29 -14.00
C ALA A 552 20.75 4.57 -14.30
N ARG A 553 20.24 4.07 -15.42
CA ARG A 553 18.82 4.18 -15.77
C ARG A 553 17.96 3.02 -15.30
N MET A 554 18.54 1.95 -14.76
CA MET A 554 17.82 0.82 -14.16
C MET A 554 17.04 1.23 -12.92
N TYR A 555 17.41 2.34 -12.29
CA TYR A 555 16.76 2.91 -11.12
C TYR A 555 16.18 4.28 -11.45
N LYS A 556 15.02 4.32 -12.05
CA LYS A 556 14.27 5.58 -12.17
C LYS A 556 13.18 5.62 -11.10
N LEU A 557 13.29 6.58 -10.21
CA LEU A 557 12.13 7.16 -9.53
C LEU A 557 11.25 7.78 -10.61
N ASN A 558 10.23 7.08 -11.08
CA ASN A 558 9.34 7.61 -12.10
C ASN A 558 7.87 7.51 -11.68
N PRO A 559 7.37 8.48 -10.89
CA PRO A 559 5.95 8.55 -10.58
C PRO A 559 5.08 8.91 -11.79
N LEU A 560 5.68 9.39 -12.88
CA LEU A 560 4.98 9.96 -14.05
C LEU A 560 4.98 9.02 -15.28
N ALA A 561 5.60 7.85 -15.22
CA ALA A 561 5.69 6.94 -16.36
C ALA A 561 4.42 6.13 -16.55
N ALA A 562 3.41 6.76 -17.13
CA ALA A 562 2.24 6.07 -17.68
C ALA A 562 2.44 5.71 -19.16
N THR A 563 3.57 5.10 -19.52
CA THR A 563 3.78 4.54 -20.87
C THR A 563 3.69 3.02 -20.80
N PRO A 564 2.93 2.37 -21.70
CA PRO A 564 2.87 0.92 -21.73
C PRO A 564 4.25 0.37 -22.12
N ASN A 565 4.81 -0.46 -21.27
CA ASN A 565 6.03 -1.21 -21.55
C ASN A 565 5.64 -2.67 -21.84
N PRO A 566 5.89 -3.20 -23.05
CA PRO A 566 5.52 -4.56 -23.43
C PRO A 566 6.30 -5.63 -22.64
N PHE A 567 7.39 -5.26 -21.99
CA PHE A 567 8.23 -6.16 -21.20
C PHE A 567 7.79 -6.24 -19.73
N LEU A 568 7.01 -5.28 -19.25
CA LEU A 568 6.44 -5.28 -17.89
C LEU A 568 5.07 -5.99 -17.89
N LYS A 569 5.07 -7.31 -17.84
CA LYS A 569 3.83 -8.13 -17.68
C LYS A 569 3.88 -8.93 -16.40
#